data_f90b19957318acb6a144814e39e02392
#
_entry.id   f90b19957318acb6a144814e39e02392
#
_cell.length_a   1.000
_cell.length_b   1.000
_cell.length_c   1.000
_cell.angle_alpha   90.00
_cell.angle_beta   90.00
_cell.angle_gamma   90.00
#
_symmetry.space_group_name_H-M   'P 1'
#
loop_
_entity.id
_entity.type
_entity.pdbx_description
1 polymer ?
#
loop_
_entity_poly.entity_id
_entity_poly.type
_entity_poly.pdbx_seq_one_letter_code
_entity_poly.pdbx_strand_id
1 'polypeptide(L)'
;FNDNGGMVILAGWSDNYENYPIIQNNPDIKHMAATQNEVLAKLGSSLRISDDATYDDVRSAADGVDKWRLYFSSYNMENPLLKGVEFDAEHPYDKLYTERFSHYGGASIYAVDADGNPTSTLPATVSPAVYGHATTYSVDVDSDGLGGAATPKYTFAENDDRLMVMASEQIEGKGLIIVSGAAFMSNFEVQYQASDSGAEKNYSNYKICQNLVSMLNQTEIAKITDVQAEAEEGVKFTVEGIVTSNASGYDKDTAFFDCIYVQDNTAGINAFPVAGNFKIGDKVRVTGTTSSYQGERQLAVTKIEKIADAAAPAPKEVTAAQINDGSFLGSLVKIKGTITRVEEAEGKIQTIM
;
A
#
# COMPACT_ATOMS: atom_id res chain seq x y z
N PHE A 1 -2.79 -8.61 -8.50
CA PHE A 1 -2.65 -8.64 -7.04
C PHE A 1 -1.49 -9.54 -6.63
N ASN A 2 -1.43 -10.77 -7.13
CA ASN A 2 -0.42 -11.75 -6.69
C ASN A 2 1.02 -11.42 -7.14
N ASP A 3 1.19 -10.91 -8.37
CA ASP A 3 2.51 -10.80 -8.99
C ASP A 3 3.03 -9.37 -9.09
N ASN A 4 2.18 -8.38 -8.85
CA ASN A 4 2.51 -6.96 -9.03
C ASN A 4 2.19 -6.10 -7.80
N GLY A 5 1.90 -6.73 -6.67
CA GLY A 5 1.36 -6.02 -5.53
C GLY A 5 -0.07 -5.52 -5.80
N GLY A 6 -0.52 -4.60 -5.01
CA GLY A 6 -1.86 -4.02 -5.07
C GLY A 6 -2.57 -4.11 -3.73
N MET A 7 -3.83 -3.71 -3.71
CA MET A 7 -4.61 -3.71 -2.48
C MET A 7 -5.97 -4.34 -2.73
N VAL A 8 -6.38 -5.23 -1.84
CA VAL A 8 -7.74 -5.78 -1.78
C VAL A 8 -8.38 -5.32 -0.48
N ILE A 9 -9.55 -4.71 -0.58
CA ILE A 9 -10.31 -4.24 0.57
C ILE A 9 -11.62 -5.02 0.59
N LEU A 10 -11.88 -5.73 1.69
CA LEU A 10 -13.11 -6.43 1.93
C LEU A 10 -13.77 -5.90 3.22
N ALA A 11 -15.02 -5.53 3.09
CA ALA A 11 -15.83 -5.01 4.18
C ALA A 11 -17.09 -5.84 4.35
N GLY A 12 -17.37 -6.22 5.58
CA GLY A 12 -18.53 -7.03 5.94
C GLY A 12 -19.70 -6.22 6.47
N TRP A 13 -20.69 -6.95 6.89
CA TRP A 13 -21.88 -6.51 7.61
C TRP A 13 -22.20 -7.58 8.64
N SER A 14 -22.96 -7.22 9.68
CA SER A 14 -23.37 -8.19 10.66
C SER A 14 -24.46 -9.14 10.14
N ASP A 15 -24.56 -10.31 10.75
CA ASP A 15 -25.64 -11.30 10.56
C ASP A 15 -27.04 -10.72 10.81
N ASN A 16 -27.15 -9.61 11.53
CA ASN A 16 -28.40 -8.87 11.70
C ASN A 16 -29.11 -8.58 10.38
N TYR A 17 -28.35 -8.39 9.29
CA TYR A 17 -28.91 -8.14 7.96
C TYR A 17 -29.52 -9.38 7.33
N GLU A 18 -29.16 -10.57 7.77
CA GLU A 18 -29.74 -11.84 7.31
C GLU A 18 -31.21 -11.97 7.69
N ASN A 19 -31.63 -11.28 8.74
CA ASN A 19 -33.02 -11.21 9.15
C ASN A 19 -33.93 -10.37 8.23
N TYR A 20 -33.36 -9.66 7.26
CA TYR A 20 -34.15 -8.89 6.30
C TYR A 20 -34.80 -9.81 5.25
N PRO A 21 -36.11 -9.60 4.94
CA PRO A 21 -36.83 -10.46 3.99
C PRO A 21 -36.16 -10.58 2.61
N ILE A 22 -35.45 -9.57 2.16
CA ILE A 22 -34.73 -9.61 0.87
C ILE A 22 -33.58 -10.62 0.89
N ILE A 23 -32.95 -10.80 2.02
CA ILE A 23 -31.86 -11.77 2.21
C ILE A 23 -32.45 -13.16 2.42
N GLN A 24 -33.39 -13.30 3.35
CA GLN A 24 -34.05 -14.56 3.68
C GLN A 24 -34.72 -15.22 2.46
N ASN A 25 -35.26 -14.43 1.55
CA ASN A 25 -35.90 -14.92 0.34
C ASN A 25 -34.94 -15.18 -0.82
N ASN A 26 -33.62 -14.92 -0.66
CA ASN A 26 -32.63 -15.18 -1.67
C ASN A 26 -31.82 -16.45 -1.35
N PRO A 27 -32.06 -17.57 -2.05
CA PRO A 27 -31.39 -18.83 -1.74
C PRO A 27 -29.90 -18.84 -1.99
N ASP A 28 -29.40 -17.84 -2.71
CA ASP A 28 -27.97 -17.70 -3.04
C ASP A 28 -27.18 -16.95 -1.94
N ILE A 29 -27.89 -16.25 -1.06
CA ILE A 29 -27.26 -15.53 0.07
C ILE A 29 -27.58 -16.35 1.34
N LYS A 30 -26.57 -17.07 1.84
CA LYS A 30 -26.72 -17.88 3.04
C LYS A 30 -26.24 -17.12 4.29
N HIS A 31 -25.07 -16.53 4.20
CA HIS A 31 -24.42 -15.82 5.29
C HIS A 31 -23.77 -14.55 4.74
N MET A 32 -23.86 -13.45 5.46
CA MET A 32 -23.38 -12.15 5.00
C MET A 32 -21.88 -12.13 4.70
N ALA A 33 -21.09 -12.93 5.40
CA ALA A 33 -19.64 -13.01 5.26
C ALA A 33 -19.15 -14.12 4.30
N ALA A 34 -20.03 -15.03 3.87
CA ALA A 34 -19.63 -16.27 3.17
C ALA A 34 -18.81 -15.99 1.88
N THR A 35 -19.31 -15.10 1.02
CA THR A 35 -18.66 -14.78 -0.25
C THR A 35 -17.32 -14.08 -0.05
N GLN A 36 -17.23 -13.13 0.88
CA GLN A 36 -16.00 -12.44 1.22
C GLN A 36 -14.97 -13.41 1.78
N ASN A 37 -15.38 -14.35 2.62
CA ASN A 37 -14.51 -15.36 3.20
C ASN A 37 -13.99 -16.36 2.15
N GLU A 38 -14.79 -16.70 1.14
CA GLU A 38 -14.32 -17.50 -0.01
C GLU A 38 -13.23 -16.74 -0.80
N VAL A 39 -13.41 -15.45 -1.02
CA VAL A 39 -12.40 -14.61 -1.69
C VAL A 39 -11.13 -14.55 -0.85
N LEU A 40 -11.23 -14.28 0.45
CA LEU A 40 -10.09 -14.26 1.38
C LEU A 40 -9.32 -15.57 1.35
N ALA A 41 -10.03 -16.71 1.41
CA ALA A 41 -9.42 -18.03 1.34
C ALA A 41 -8.65 -18.25 0.01
N LYS A 42 -9.24 -17.86 -1.13
CA LYS A 42 -8.60 -17.97 -2.45
C LYS A 42 -7.36 -17.06 -2.59
N LEU A 43 -7.35 -15.93 -1.93
CA LEU A 43 -6.19 -15.04 -1.86
C LEU A 43 -5.09 -15.58 -0.95
N GLY A 44 -5.38 -16.60 -0.14
CA GLY A 44 -4.47 -17.15 0.86
C GLY A 44 -4.39 -16.28 2.13
N SER A 45 -5.41 -15.49 2.38
CA SER A 45 -5.51 -14.66 3.59
C SER A 45 -5.82 -15.50 4.82
N SER A 46 -5.19 -15.16 5.92
CA SER A 46 -5.51 -15.69 7.25
C SER A 46 -6.66 -14.96 7.93
N LEU A 47 -7.20 -13.91 7.33
CA LEU A 47 -8.32 -13.15 7.90
C LEU A 47 -9.66 -13.69 7.41
N ARG A 48 -10.67 -13.59 8.28
CA ARG A 48 -12.08 -13.87 7.98
C ARG A 48 -12.98 -12.84 8.64
N ILE A 49 -14.11 -12.56 8.02
CA ILE A 49 -15.20 -11.79 8.61
C ILE A 49 -16.06 -12.79 9.37
N SER A 50 -16.41 -12.47 10.61
CA SER A 50 -17.27 -13.32 11.44
C SER A 50 -18.72 -13.23 10.99
N ASP A 51 -19.43 -14.33 11.16
CA ASP A 51 -20.89 -14.38 11.02
C ASP A 51 -21.51 -14.03 12.37
N ASP A 52 -21.49 -12.73 12.68
CA ASP A 52 -21.94 -12.21 13.98
C ASP A 52 -22.36 -10.74 13.86
N ALA A 53 -22.90 -10.21 14.94
CA ALA A 53 -23.02 -8.77 15.20
C ALA A 53 -22.14 -8.37 16.38
N THR A 54 -21.47 -7.24 16.26
CA THR A 54 -20.77 -6.63 17.39
C THR A 54 -21.71 -5.72 18.18
N TYR A 55 -21.83 -5.96 19.47
CA TYR A 55 -22.68 -5.21 20.40
C TYR A 55 -21.87 -4.66 21.58
N ASP A 56 -22.36 -3.56 22.14
CA ASP A 56 -21.81 -2.98 23.36
C ASP A 56 -22.91 -2.28 24.17
N ASP A 57 -23.19 -2.78 25.35
CA ASP A 57 -24.23 -2.22 26.21
C ASP A 57 -23.77 -0.99 27.01
N VAL A 58 -22.46 -0.73 27.05
CA VAL A 58 -21.86 0.33 27.86
C VAL A 58 -21.41 1.50 27.00
N ARG A 59 -20.83 1.21 25.82
CA ARG A 59 -20.13 2.19 24.96
C ARG A 59 -20.72 2.27 23.56
N SER A 60 -22.02 2.22 23.46
CA SER A 60 -22.71 2.47 22.18
C SER A 60 -22.97 3.96 21.95
N ALA A 61 -23.47 4.32 20.78
CA ALA A 61 -23.69 5.70 20.36
C ALA A 61 -24.60 6.52 21.27
N ALA A 62 -25.52 5.86 21.94
CA ALA A 62 -26.52 6.50 22.78
C ALA A 62 -26.56 5.83 24.17
N ASP A 63 -25.41 5.69 24.80
CA ASP A 63 -25.24 5.17 26.16
C ASP A 63 -26.02 3.85 26.40
N GLY A 64 -25.91 2.90 25.45
CA GLY A 64 -26.51 1.59 25.52
C GLY A 64 -27.89 1.45 24.87
N VAL A 65 -28.45 2.48 24.27
CA VAL A 65 -29.76 2.41 23.59
C VAL A 65 -29.63 1.74 22.22
N ASP A 66 -28.62 2.09 21.46
CA ASP A 66 -28.32 1.52 20.12
C ASP A 66 -27.08 0.62 20.19
N LYS A 67 -27.22 -0.59 20.72
CA LYS A 67 -26.11 -1.53 21.00
C LYS A 67 -25.20 -1.82 19.81
N TRP A 68 -25.68 -1.73 18.59
CA TRP A 68 -24.98 -2.02 17.35
C TRP A 68 -24.36 -0.78 16.68
N ARG A 69 -24.64 0.43 17.21
CA ARG A 69 -24.06 1.65 16.69
C ARG A 69 -22.83 2.02 17.51
N LEU A 70 -21.68 1.58 17.02
CA LEU A 70 -20.45 1.59 17.78
C LEU A 70 -19.45 2.60 17.21
N TYR A 71 -18.69 3.21 18.12
CA TYR A 71 -17.61 4.15 17.78
C TYR A 71 -16.37 3.77 18.57
N PHE A 72 -15.48 3.02 17.91
CA PHE A 72 -14.28 2.50 18.55
C PHE A 72 -13.13 3.49 18.57
N SER A 73 -12.35 3.41 19.64
CA SER A 73 -11.07 4.11 19.79
C SER A 73 -9.97 3.21 20.35
N SER A 74 -10.16 1.91 20.26
CA SER A 74 -9.18 0.90 20.65
C SER A 74 -8.27 0.62 19.46
N TYR A 75 -7.23 1.42 19.31
CA TYR A 75 -6.35 1.43 18.15
C TYR A 75 -5.01 0.75 18.42
N ASN A 76 -4.53 0.00 17.44
CA ASN A 76 -3.11 -0.29 17.31
C ASN A 76 -2.46 0.84 16.49
N MET A 77 -1.98 1.87 17.16
CA MET A 77 -1.42 3.07 16.52
C MET A 77 -0.16 2.82 15.68
N GLU A 78 0.44 1.63 15.77
CA GLU A 78 1.55 1.22 14.91
C GLU A 78 1.09 0.78 13.51
N ASN A 79 -0.20 0.47 13.35
CA ASN A 79 -0.75 0.09 12.05
C ASN A 79 -0.77 1.31 11.10
N PRO A 80 -0.17 1.21 9.89
CA PRO A 80 -0.09 2.33 8.95
C PRO A 80 -1.45 2.92 8.52
N LEU A 81 -2.54 2.14 8.63
CA LEU A 81 -3.89 2.62 8.35
C LEU A 81 -4.30 3.77 9.29
N LEU A 82 -3.71 3.84 10.48
CA LEU A 82 -4.05 4.82 11.50
C LEU A 82 -3.11 6.03 11.52
N LYS A 83 -2.23 6.15 10.53
CA LYS A 83 -1.29 7.28 10.46
C LYS A 83 -2.04 8.62 10.48
N GLY A 84 -1.73 9.45 11.48
CA GLY A 84 -2.33 10.77 11.65
C GLY A 84 -3.76 10.78 12.19
N VAL A 85 -4.27 9.63 12.67
CA VAL A 85 -5.48 9.60 13.49
C VAL A 85 -5.18 10.28 14.83
N GLU A 86 -6.04 11.20 15.23
CA GLU A 86 -5.92 11.91 16.49
C GLU A 86 -6.50 11.07 17.62
N PHE A 87 -5.63 10.63 18.51
CA PHE A 87 -6.00 9.81 19.67
C PHE A 87 -5.41 10.41 20.94
N ASP A 88 -6.30 10.70 21.90
CA ASP A 88 -5.92 11.18 23.24
C ASP A 88 -6.07 10.04 24.26
N ALA A 89 -4.94 9.60 24.83
CA ALA A 89 -4.92 8.51 25.80
C ALA A 89 -5.59 8.86 27.14
N GLU A 90 -5.72 10.14 27.48
CA GLU A 90 -6.40 10.60 28.70
C GLU A 90 -7.92 10.67 28.49
N HIS A 91 -8.36 10.88 27.23
CA HIS A 91 -9.75 11.00 26.85
C HIS A 91 -10.12 10.05 25.68
N PRO A 92 -9.84 8.74 25.79
CA PRO A 92 -9.89 7.82 24.66
C PRO A 92 -11.31 7.61 24.08
N TYR A 93 -12.34 7.97 24.83
CA TYR A 93 -13.72 7.79 24.42
C TYR A 93 -14.46 9.10 24.13
N ASP A 94 -13.80 10.21 24.36
CA ASP A 94 -14.43 11.54 24.21
C ASP A 94 -14.20 12.06 22.78
N LYS A 95 -15.31 12.28 22.07
CA LYS A 95 -15.32 12.81 20.71
C LYS A 95 -14.75 14.22 20.56
N LEU A 96 -14.53 14.93 21.64
CA LEU A 96 -13.88 16.24 21.62
C LEU A 96 -12.35 16.14 21.52
N TYR A 97 -11.78 15.00 21.89
CA TYR A 97 -10.34 14.80 21.98
C TYR A 97 -9.83 13.70 21.08
N THR A 98 -10.66 12.68 20.80
CA THR A 98 -10.27 11.48 20.06
C THR A 98 -11.14 11.29 18.82
N GLU A 99 -10.50 11.07 17.67
CA GLU A 99 -11.18 10.53 16.48
C GLU A 99 -11.61 9.09 16.77
N ARG A 100 -12.83 8.72 16.39
CA ARG A 100 -13.39 7.41 16.66
C ARG A 100 -13.71 6.69 15.37
N PHE A 101 -13.45 5.40 15.32
CA PHE A 101 -13.82 4.54 14.20
C PHE A 101 -15.30 4.23 14.24
N SER A 102 -16.05 4.72 13.28
CA SER A 102 -17.47 4.42 13.14
C SER A 102 -17.65 3.01 12.59
N HIS A 103 -18.36 2.17 13.34
CA HIS A 103 -18.60 0.77 13.09
C HIS A 103 -20.09 0.46 13.29
N TYR A 104 -20.89 0.85 12.31
CA TYR A 104 -22.34 0.72 12.38
C TYR A 104 -22.81 -0.58 11.75
N GLY A 105 -23.54 -1.40 12.55
CA GLY A 105 -24.09 -2.66 12.07
C GLY A 105 -23.04 -3.63 11.52
N GLY A 106 -21.86 -3.64 12.11
CA GLY A 106 -20.75 -4.44 11.67
C GLY A 106 -20.60 -5.76 12.43
N ALA A 107 -19.89 -6.68 11.79
CA ALA A 107 -19.41 -7.93 12.36
C ALA A 107 -18.03 -7.72 13.03
N SER A 108 -17.57 -8.70 13.77
CA SER A 108 -16.16 -8.84 14.10
C SER A 108 -15.37 -9.48 12.96
N ILE A 109 -14.06 -9.51 13.07
CA ILE A 109 -13.18 -10.27 12.18
C ILE A 109 -12.25 -11.15 13.01
N TYR A 110 -11.79 -12.23 12.43
CA TYR A 110 -10.89 -13.16 13.12
C TYR A 110 -9.81 -13.72 12.19
N ALA A 111 -8.79 -14.30 12.79
CA ALA A 111 -7.73 -15.02 12.08
C ALA A 111 -8.01 -16.52 12.07
N VAL A 112 -7.54 -17.21 11.04
CA VAL A 112 -7.51 -18.65 10.94
C VAL A 112 -6.08 -19.19 10.96
N ASP A 113 -5.92 -20.41 11.48
CA ASP A 113 -4.68 -21.16 11.41
C ASP A 113 -4.43 -21.76 10.01
N ALA A 114 -3.36 -22.52 9.85
CA ALA A 114 -3.00 -23.16 8.59
C ALA A 114 -4.03 -24.17 8.08
N ASP A 115 -4.85 -24.72 8.97
CA ASP A 115 -5.91 -25.67 8.66
C ASP A 115 -7.26 -24.96 8.38
N GLY A 116 -7.30 -23.64 8.52
CA GLY A 116 -8.49 -22.81 8.30
C GLY A 116 -9.41 -22.69 9.51
N ASN A 117 -9.00 -23.13 10.70
CA ASN A 117 -9.80 -23.02 11.91
C ASN A 117 -9.60 -21.67 12.59
N PRO A 118 -10.64 -21.10 13.23
CA PRO A 118 -10.51 -19.89 14.03
C PRO A 118 -9.41 -20.01 15.10
N THR A 119 -8.57 -19.00 15.22
CA THR A 119 -7.47 -18.98 16.20
C THR A 119 -7.38 -17.64 16.92
N SER A 120 -7.05 -17.65 18.20
CA SER A 120 -6.71 -16.46 18.97
C SER A 120 -5.24 -16.03 18.83
N THR A 121 -4.42 -16.82 18.12
CA THR A 121 -3.04 -16.47 17.81
C THR A 121 -2.99 -15.75 16.48
N LEU A 122 -2.49 -14.51 16.47
CA LEU A 122 -2.34 -13.73 15.24
C LEU A 122 -1.17 -14.27 14.40
N PRO A 123 -1.39 -14.60 13.13
CA PRO A 123 -0.31 -14.83 12.18
C PRO A 123 0.58 -13.59 12.07
N ALA A 124 1.89 -13.78 11.85
CA ALA A 124 2.86 -12.68 11.75
C ALA A 124 2.58 -11.71 10.58
N THR A 125 1.82 -12.16 9.58
CA THR A 125 1.40 -11.35 8.43
C THR A 125 0.24 -10.40 8.75
N VAL A 126 -0.49 -10.65 9.84
CA VAL A 126 -1.70 -9.91 10.24
C VAL A 126 -1.35 -8.82 11.25
N SER A 127 -1.75 -7.61 10.95
CA SER A 127 -1.65 -6.45 11.83
C SER A 127 -3.05 -5.89 12.11
N PRO A 128 -3.60 -6.09 13.32
CA PRO A 128 -4.84 -5.43 13.71
C PRO A 128 -4.72 -3.91 13.61
N ALA A 129 -5.77 -3.23 13.23
CA ALA A 129 -5.85 -1.78 13.22
C ALA A 129 -6.81 -1.27 14.31
N VAL A 130 -8.03 -1.82 14.33
CA VAL A 130 -9.07 -1.39 15.26
C VAL A 130 -9.64 -2.60 15.98
N TYR A 131 -9.77 -2.46 17.29
CA TYR A 131 -10.43 -3.41 18.16
C TYR A 131 -11.75 -2.83 18.70
N GLY A 132 -12.65 -3.71 19.12
CA GLY A 132 -13.77 -3.34 19.98
C GLY A 132 -13.27 -2.80 21.34
N HIS A 133 -14.18 -2.24 22.13
CA HIS A 133 -13.90 -1.92 23.52
C HIS A 133 -13.82 -3.19 24.39
N ALA A 134 -13.31 -3.09 25.59
CA ALA A 134 -13.29 -4.21 26.55
C ALA A 134 -14.72 -4.75 26.86
N THR A 135 -15.73 -3.90 26.70
CA THR A 135 -17.16 -4.24 26.91
C THR A 135 -17.85 -4.77 25.65
N THR A 136 -17.19 -4.70 24.49
CA THR A 136 -17.76 -5.18 23.22
C THR A 136 -17.80 -6.70 23.19
N TYR A 137 -18.91 -7.24 22.72
CA TYR A 137 -19.12 -8.67 22.59
C TYR A 137 -19.75 -9.03 21.23
N SER A 138 -19.55 -10.27 20.82
CA SER A 138 -20.09 -10.86 19.61
C SER A 138 -21.42 -11.54 19.91
N VAL A 139 -22.38 -11.40 19.01
CA VAL A 139 -23.72 -12.01 19.12
C VAL A 139 -24.02 -12.75 17.82
N ASP A 140 -24.45 -14.00 17.94
CA ASP A 140 -25.10 -14.78 16.89
C ASP A 140 -26.57 -14.36 16.88
N VAL A 141 -26.98 -13.48 15.97
CA VAL A 141 -28.31 -12.86 15.98
C VAL A 141 -29.36 -13.72 15.29
N ASP A 142 -28.98 -14.49 14.28
CA ASP A 142 -29.89 -15.36 13.56
C ASP A 142 -29.97 -16.78 14.18
N SER A 143 -29.12 -17.06 15.16
CA SER A 143 -29.08 -18.31 15.94
C SER A 143 -28.73 -19.55 15.10
N ASP A 144 -27.88 -19.39 14.12
CA ASP A 144 -27.39 -20.48 13.26
C ASP A 144 -26.21 -21.26 13.87
N GLY A 145 -25.63 -20.74 14.94
CA GLY A 145 -24.50 -21.32 15.68
C GLY A 145 -23.12 -20.88 15.16
N LEU A 146 -23.07 -19.93 14.24
CA LEU A 146 -21.84 -19.30 13.77
C LEU A 146 -21.59 -17.99 14.51
N GLY A 147 -20.33 -17.63 14.74
CA GLY A 147 -19.99 -16.41 15.47
C GLY A 147 -20.32 -16.46 16.97
N GLY A 148 -20.78 -15.35 17.51
CA GLY A 148 -21.18 -15.24 18.91
C GLY A 148 -20.02 -15.43 19.91
N ALA A 149 -20.29 -16.11 21.01
CA ALA A 149 -19.30 -16.30 22.09
C ALA A 149 -18.06 -17.10 21.67
N ALA A 150 -18.11 -17.83 20.56
CA ALA A 150 -16.98 -18.59 20.02
C ALA A 150 -16.00 -17.75 19.21
N THR A 151 -16.34 -16.52 18.88
CA THR A 151 -15.48 -15.62 18.10
C THR A 151 -14.17 -15.32 18.85
N PRO A 152 -13.00 -15.56 18.23
CA PRO A 152 -11.72 -15.31 18.88
C PRO A 152 -11.53 -13.86 19.30
N LYS A 153 -10.89 -13.68 20.45
CA LYS A 153 -10.40 -12.38 20.93
C LYS A 153 -8.88 -12.36 20.87
N TYR A 154 -8.34 -11.16 20.75
CA TYR A 154 -6.90 -10.92 20.58
C TYR A 154 -6.39 -9.94 21.62
N THR A 155 -5.18 -10.14 22.07
CA THR A 155 -4.54 -9.28 23.08
C THR A 155 -4.41 -7.87 22.55
N PHE A 156 -5.06 -6.95 23.22
CA PHE A 156 -4.98 -5.50 22.99
C PHE A 156 -3.98 -4.86 23.95
N ALA A 157 -4.00 -5.30 25.21
CA ALA A 157 -3.05 -4.90 26.26
C ALA A 157 -2.88 -6.09 27.23
N GLU A 158 -1.98 -5.95 28.19
CA GLU A 158 -1.78 -6.99 29.20
C GLU A 158 -3.09 -7.32 29.92
N ASN A 159 -3.49 -8.58 29.87
CA ASN A 159 -4.76 -9.11 30.40
C ASN A 159 -6.04 -8.47 29.84
N ASP A 160 -5.98 -7.95 28.61
CA ASP A 160 -7.10 -7.32 27.96
C ASP A 160 -7.23 -7.84 26.51
N ASP A 161 -8.03 -8.87 26.33
CA ASP A 161 -8.32 -9.48 25.01
C ASP A 161 -9.63 -8.92 24.47
N ARG A 162 -9.60 -8.46 23.21
CA ARG A 162 -10.75 -7.81 22.54
C ARG A 162 -11.07 -8.43 21.20
N LEU A 163 -12.29 -8.23 20.76
CA LEU A 163 -12.69 -8.52 19.38
C LEU A 163 -11.88 -7.61 18.43
N MET A 164 -11.45 -8.14 17.30
CA MET A 164 -10.87 -7.38 16.22
C MET A 164 -11.98 -6.99 15.24
N VAL A 165 -11.99 -5.75 14.76
CA VAL A 165 -13.01 -5.24 13.83
C VAL A 165 -12.43 -4.71 12.53
N MET A 166 -11.12 -4.42 12.50
CA MET A 166 -10.39 -4.05 11.30
C MET A 166 -8.93 -4.48 11.41
N ALA A 167 -8.40 -5.05 10.34
CA ALA A 167 -6.98 -5.44 10.24
C ALA A 167 -6.46 -5.30 8.83
N SER A 168 -5.14 -5.25 8.73
CA SER A 168 -4.40 -5.42 7.48
C SER A 168 -3.59 -6.71 7.51
N GLU A 169 -3.39 -7.32 6.35
CA GLU A 169 -2.52 -8.48 6.19
C GLU A 169 -1.60 -8.26 5.00
N GLN A 170 -0.30 -8.38 5.24
CA GLN A 170 0.73 -8.34 4.19
C GLN A 170 1.20 -9.75 3.92
N ILE A 171 0.80 -10.33 2.80
CA ILE A 171 1.25 -11.66 2.38
C ILE A 171 2.55 -11.49 1.59
N GLU A 172 3.57 -12.28 1.94
CA GLU A 172 4.88 -12.24 1.28
C GLU A 172 4.75 -12.50 -0.23
N GLY A 173 5.37 -11.63 -1.03
CA GLY A 173 5.32 -11.70 -2.50
C GLY A 173 3.95 -11.34 -3.12
N LYS A 174 3.03 -10.80 -2.32
CA LYS A 174 1.69 -10.40 -2.77
C LYS A 174 1.36 -8.97 -2.33
N GLY A 175 0.14 -8.54 -2.63
CA GLY A 175 -0.36 -7.24 -2.20
C GLY A 175 -0.87 -7.20 -0.75
N LEU A 176 -1.41 -6.05 -0.39
CA LEU A 176 -1.98 -5.78 0.93
C LEU A 176 -3.47 -6.13 0.94
N ILE A 177 -3.91 -6.86 1.96
CA ILE A 177 -5.32 -7.17 2.19
C ILE A 177 -5.79 -6.34 3.39
N ILE A 178 -6.92 -5.66 3.23
CA ILE A 178 -7.60 -4.93 4.30
C ILE A 178 -8.94 -5.60 4.53
N VAL A 179 -9.22 -5.97 5.76
CA VAL A 179 -10.50 -6.56 6.15
C VAL A 179 -11.13 -5.73 7.26
N SER A 180 -12.40 -5.41 7.10
CA SER A 180 -13.22 -4.74 8.10
C SER A 180 -14.55 -5.46 8.28
N GLY A 181 -15.03 -5.58 9.50
CA GLY A 181 -16.35 -6.13 9.81
C GLY A 181 -17.51 -5.20 9.43
N ALA A 182 -17.23 -3.94 9.06
CA ALA A 182 -18.25 -2.98 8.64
C ALA A 182 -17.86 -2.27 7.35
N ALA A 183 -18.85 -1.75 6.63
CA ALA A 183 -18.67 -0.96 5.40
C ALA A 183 -18.06 0.42 5.70
N PHE A 184 -16.91 0.44 6.31
CA PHE A 184 -16.23 1.61 6.89
C PHE A 184 -15.95 2.76 5.92
N MET A 185 -16.06 2.52 4.61
CA MET A 185 -15.90 3.52 3.54
C MET A 185 -17.25 4.06 3.04
N SER A 186 -18.36 3.69 3.66
CA SER A 186 -19.66 4.24 3.28
C SER A 186 -19.73 5.75 3.55
N ASN A 187 -20.62 6.44 2.87
CA ASN A 187 -20.81 7.87 3.08
C ASN A 187 -21.26 8.23 4.50
N PHE A 188 -21.86 7.28 5.22
CA PHE A 188 -22.23 7.46 6.63
C PHE A 188 -21.02 7.36 7.56
N GLU A 189 -20.08 6.47 7.24
CA GLU A 189 -18.93 6.17 8.07
C GLU A 189 -17.77 7.14 7.86
N VAL A 190 -17.61 7.68 6.63
CA VAL A 190 -16.56 8.65 6.30
C VAL A 190 -17.01 10.11 6.50
N GLN A 191 -18.23 10.31 7.00
CA GLN A 191 -18.72 11.67 7.24
C GLN A 191 -17.78 12.45 8.14
N TYR A 192 -17.48 13.63 7.68
CA TYR A 192 -17.02 14.70 8.52
C TYR A 192 -18.15 14.99 9.52
N GLN A 193 -17.96 14.72 10.78
CA GLN A 193 -18.93 15.18 11.78
C GLN A 193 -18.84 16.70 11.85
N ALA A 194 -19.62 17.38 11.02
CA ALA A 194 -19.98 18.73 11.34
C ALA A 194 -20.90 18.68 12.56
N SER A 195 -20.33 18.73 13.76
CA SER A 195 -21.14 19.13 14.90
C SER A 195 -21.50 20.59 14.73
N ASP A 196 -22.71 20.95 15.11
CA ASP A 196 -23.15 22.35 15.15
C ASP A 196 -22.20 23.24 16.00
N SER A 197 -21.40 22.64 16.86
CA SER A 197 -20.42 23.31 17.72
C SER A 197 -19.02 23.43 17.11
N GLY A 198 -18.70 22.68 16.05
CA GLY A 198 -17.36 22.63 15.43
C GLY A 198 -16.24 22.08 16.34
N ALA A 199 -16.58 21.52 17.50
CA ALA A 199 -15.63 21.11 18.50
C ALA A 199 -15.33 19.59 18.47
N GLU A 200 -16.18 18.81 17.83
CA GLU A 200 -16.01 17.35 17.75
C GLU A 200 -14.97 16.94 16.73
N LYS A 201 -14.19 15.90 17.06
CA LYS A 201 -13.25 15.28 16.13
C LYS A 201 -14.00 14.49 15.06
N ASN A 202 -13.36 14.34 13.91
CA ASN A 202 -13.88 13.52 12.81
C ASN A 202 -13.94 12.04 13.17
N TYR A 203 -14.61 11.26 12.34
CA TYR A 203 -14.41 9.83 12.38
C TYR A 203 -13.05 9.47 11.76
N SER A 204 -12.32 8.58 12.41
CA SER A 204 -11.04 8.06 11.91
C SER A 204 -11.17 7.34 10.57
N ASN A 205 -12.39 6.87 10.21
CA ASN A 205 -12.72 6.29 8.90
C ASN A 205 -12.27 7.19 7.74
N TYR A 206 -12.47 8.51 7.86
CA TYR A 206 -12.01 9.46 6.86
C TYR A 206 -10.48 9.44 6.69
N LYS A 207 -9.75 9.45 7.81
CA LYS A 207 -8.29 9.39 7.82
C LYS A 207 -7.78 8.06 7.28
N ILE A 208 -8.42 6.95 7.67
CA ILE A 208 -8.11 5.62 7.16
C ILE A 208 -8.27 5.57 5.64
N CYS A 209 -9.37 6.10 5.09
CA CYS A 209 -9.56 6.18 3.64
C CYS A 209 -8.48 7.01 2.95
N GLN A 210 -8.06 8.15 3.53
CA GLN A 210 -6.94 8.94 3.01
C GLN A 210 -5.62 8.13 3.01
N ASN A 211 -5.37 7.38 4.09
CA ASN A 211 -4.18 6.53 4.19
C ASN A 211 -4.20 5.40 3.16
N LEU A 212 -5.35 4.75 2.93
CA LEU A 212 -5.51 3.74 1.87
C LEU A 212 -5.17 4.31 0.49
N VAL A 213 -5.70 5.49 0.14
CA VAL A 213 -5.36 6.17 -1.12
C VAL A 213 -3.87 6.51 -1.18
N SER A 214 -3.29 6.95 -0.07
CA SER A 214 -1.86 7.25 0.01
C SER A 214 -1.00 5.99 -0.19
N MET A 215 -1.41 4.86 0.38
CA MET A 215 -0.72 3.57 0.22
C MET A 215 -0.79 3.07 -1.23
N LEU A 216 -1.94 3.22 -1.90
CA LEU A 216 -2.09 2.88 -3.33
C LEU A 216 -1.19 3.76 -4.22
N ASN A 217 -0.93 4.98 -3.80
CA ASN A 217 -0.06 5.91 -4.50
C ASN A 217 1.42 5.79 -4.10
N GLN A 218 1.76 4.97 -3.11
CA GLN A 218 3.16 4.64 -2.81
C GLN A 218 3.68 3.67 -3.86
N THR A 219 4.28 4.24 -4.88
CA THR A 219 5.06 3.47 -5.83
C THR A 219 6.32 3.00 -5.11
N GLU A 220 6.51 1.69 -4.99
CA GLU A 220 7.76 1.14 -4.48
C GLU A 220 8.92 1.64 -5.33
N ILE A 221 9.87 2.29 -4.69
CA ILE A 221 11.06 2.82 -5.36
C ILE A 221 12.17 1.77 -5.26
N ALA A 222 12.41 1.09 -6.38
CA ALA A 222 13.49 0.11 -6.50
C ALA A 222 14.85 0.80 -6.62
N LYS A 223 15.90 0.11 -6.20
CA LYS A 223 17.27 0.50 -6.50
C LYS A 223 17.57 0.20 -7.97
N ILE A 224 18.36 1.05 -8.61
CA ILE A 224 18.73 0.81 -10.01
C ILE A 224 19.54 -0.48 -10.17
N THR A 225 20.34 -0.87 -9.18
CA THR A 225 21.02 -2.19 -9.20
C THR A 225 20.04 -3.36 -9.28
N ASP A 226 18.88 -3.27 -8.64
CA ASP A 226 17.89 -4.36 -8.66
C ASP A 226 17.27 -4.48 -10.05
N VAL A 227 17.01 -3.35 -10.72
CA VAL A 227 16.55 -3.30 -12.11
C VAL A 227 17.59 -3.89 -13.08
N GLN A 228 18.88 -3.58 -12.86
CA GLN A 228 19.95 -4.13 -13.68
C GLN A 228 20.15 -5.63 -13.48
N ALA A 229 19.91 -6.13 -12.26
CA ALA A 229 20.02 -7.55 -11.91
C ALA A 229 18.83 -8.40 -12.38
N GLU A 230 17.71 -7.76 -12.72
CA GLU A 230 16.52 -8.45 -13.20
C GLU A 230 16.80 -9.09 -14.57
N ALA A 231 16.66 -10.41 -14.65
CA ALA A 231 16.94 -11.16 -15.87
C ALA A 231 15.80 -11.11 -16.88
N GLU A 232 14.56 -10.99 -16.39
CA GLU A 232 13.35 -10.99 -17.24
C GLU A 232 13.10 -9.62 -17.85
N GLU A 233 12.58 -9.62 -19.06
CA GLU A 233 12.06 -8.41 -19.72
C GLU A 233 10.57 -8.22 -19.42
N GLY A 234 10.12 -6.97 -19.41
CA GLY A 234 8.73 -6.64 -19.15
C GLY A 234 8.38 -6.50 -17.65
N VAL A 235 9.34 -6.71 -16.74
CA VAL A 235 9.11 -6.52 -15.29
C VAL A 235 9.03 -5.04 -14.98
N LYS A 236 7.98 -4.63 -14.28
CA LYS A 236 7.71 -3.23 -13.96
C LYS A 236 8.51 -2.77 -12.74
N PHE A 237 9.19 -1.66 -12.90
CA PHE A 237 9.89 -0.96 -11.81
C PHE A 237 9.57 0.53 -11.81
N THR A 238 9.74 1.12 -10.64
CA THR A 238 9.85 2.57 -10.48
C THR A 238 11.14 2.86 -9.75
N VAL A 239 11.96 3.74 -10.32
CA VAL A 239 13.24 4.18 -9.73
C VAL A 239 13.23 5.69 -9.52
N GLU A 240 14.02 6.15 -8.57
CA GLU A 240 14.38 7.56 -8.44
C GLU A 240 15.89 7.74 -8.63
N GLY A 241 16.26 8.75 -9.38
CA GLY A 241 17.68 9.05 -9.59
C GLY A 241 17.87 10.45 -10.17
N ILE A 242 19.14 10.79 -10.40
CA ILE A 242 19.54 12.07 -10.95
C ILE A 242 19.92 11.87 -12.42
N VAL A 243 19.42 12.75 -13.28
CA VAL A 243 19.76 12.75 -14.70
C VAL A 243 21.26 13.08 -14.86
N THR A 244 21.99 12.18 -15.49
CA THR A 244 23.44 12.29 -15.73
C THR A 244 23.80 12.59 -17.18
N SER A 245 22.90 12.29 -18.12
CA SER A 245 23.01 12.73 -19.50
C SER A 245 21.79 13.55 -19.88
N ASN A 246 21.99 14.51 -20.78
CA ASN A 246 20.95 15.43 -21.21
C ASN A 246 20.31 14.95 -22.52
N ALA A 247 19.04 14.53 -22.43
CA ALA A 247 18.26 14.19 -23.60
C ALA A 247 17.82 15.43 -24.41
N SER A 248 17.75 16.60 -23.79
CA SER A 248 17.25 17.83 -24.42
C SER A 248 18.25 18.49 -25.37
N GLY A 249 19.47 17.94 -25.50
CA GLY A 249 20.45 18.40 -26.48
C GLY A 249 20.27 17.82 -27.87
N TYR A 250 19.32 16.91 -28.03
CA TYR A 250 19.05 16.33 -29.34
C TYR A 250 18.19 17.25 -30.18
N ASP A 251 18.62 17.44 -31.40
CA ASP A 251 17.90 18.18 -32.43
C ASP A 251 16.53 17.54 -32.67
N LYS A 252 15.47 18.30 -32.43
CA LYS A 252 14.08 17.87 -32.62
C LYS A 252 13.76 17.43 -34.07
N ASP A 253 14.63 17.80 -35.00
CA ASP A 253 14.47 17.52 -36.42
C ASP A 253 15.10 16.16 -36.84
N THR A 254 15.86 15.53 -35.97
CA THR A 254 16.33 14.17 -36.17
C THR A 254 15.36 13.24 -35.45
N ALA A 255 14.69 12.34 -36.14
CA ALA A 255 13.68 11.41 -35.62
C ALA A 255 14.24 10.39 -34.55
N PHE A 256 15.18 10.80 -33.73
CA PHE A 256 15.67 10.00 -32.63
C PHE A 256 14.86 10.34 -31.38
N PHE A 257 14.29 9.30 -30.82
CA PHE A 257 13.64 9.39 -29.51
C PHE A 257 14.67 9.75 -28.46
N ASP A 258 14.31 10.69 -27.59
CA ASP A 258 15.19 11.08 -26.51
C ASP A 258 15.36 9.94 -25.52
N CYS A 259 16.59 9.67 -25.15
CA CYS A 259 16.94 8.83 -24.01
C CYS A 259 17.71 9.65 -22.99
N ILE A 260 17.55 9.33 -21.72
CA ILE A 260 18.37 9.88 -20.64
C ILE A 260 18.99 8.76 -19.83
N TYR A 261 20.13 9.06 -19.20
CA TYR A 261 20.67 8.21 -18.16
C TYR A 261 20.30 8.77 -16.80
N VAL A 262 19.80 7.89 -15.94
CA VAL A 262 19.39 8.20 -14.58
C VAL A 262 20.24 7.39 -13.63
N GLN A 263 20.80 8.02 -12.60
CA GLN A 263 21.69 7.37 -11.63
C GLN A 263 21.23 7.63 -10.21
N ASP A 264 21.17 6.57 -9.42
CA ASP A 264 21.00 6.63 -7.96
C ASP A 264 22.36 6.41 -7.24
N ASN A 265 22.31 6.10 -5.94
CA ASN A 265 23.51 5.79 -5.16
C ASN A 265 24.03 4.35 -5.40
N THR A 266 23.35 3.54 -6.19
CA THR A 266 23.67 2.13 -6.43
C THR A 266 24.21 1.89 -7.84
N ALA A 267 23.57 2.44 -8.88
CA ALA A 267 23.93 2.28 -10.28
C ALA A 267 23.33 3.38 -11.16
N GLY A 268 23.61 3.32 -12.48
CA GLY A 268 22.94 4.12 -13.49
C GLY A 268 22.14 3.23 -14.46
N ILE A 269 21.15 3.78 -15.14
CA ILE A 269 20.33 3.06 -16.11
C ILE A 269 19.88 3.97 -17.24
N ASN A 270 19.74 3.42 -18.43
CA ASN A 270 19.13 4.07 -19.58
C ASN A 270 17.61 4.08 -19.41
N ALA A 271 16.96 5.23 -19.60
CA ALA A 271 15.52 5.40 -19.62
C ALA A 271 15.09 5.84 -21.04
N PHE A 272 14.26 5.02 -21.71
CA PHE A 272 13.84 5.23 -23.09
C PHE A 272 12.44 4.62 -23.31
N PRO A 273 11.55 5.24 -24.12
CA PRO A 273 11.64 6.61 -24.64
C PRO A 273 11.29 7.65 -23.59
N VAL A 274 11.90 8.82 -23.67
CA VAL A 274 11.61 9.93 -22.76
C VAL A 274 11.10 11.12 -23.56
N ALA A 275 9.97 11.68 -23.13
CA ALA A 275 9.45 12.94 -23.64
C ALA A 275 9.52 14.01 -22.56
N GLY A 276 10.09 15.16 -22.88
CA GLY A 276 10.21 16.29 -21.98
C GLY A 276 11.61 16.91 -21.91
N ASN A 277 11.70 18.03 -21.22
CA ASN A 277 12.95 18.79 -21.06
C ASN A 277 13.62 18.46 -19.71
N PHE A 278 14.25 17.31 -19.63
CA PHE A 278 15.05 16.94 -18.45
C PHE A 278 16.49 17.43 -18.61
N LYS A 279 17.08 17.93 -17.53
CA LYS A 279 18.43 18.47 -17.50
C LYS A 279 19.31 17.65 -16.58
N ILE A 280 20.61 17.63 -16.86
CA ILE A 280 21.60 17.08 -15.94
C ILE A 280 21.41 17.74 -14.57
N GLY A 281 21.28 16.93 -13.52
CA GLY A 281 21.00 17.39 -12.16
C GLY A 281 19.51 17.39 -11.78
N ASP A 282 18.58 17.15 -12.71
CA ASP A 282 17.19 16.94 -12.32
C ASP A 282 17.06 15.60 -11.58
N LYS A 283 16.44 15.62 -10.40
CA LYS A 283 16.00 14.40 -9.75
C LYS A 283 14.66 13.98 -10.33
N VAL A 284 14.62 12.78 -10.88
CA VAL A 284 13.43 12.24 -11.56
C VAL A 284 12.98 10.94 -10.92
N ARG A 285 11.66 10.69 -11.02
CA ARG A 285 11.06 9.38 -10.81
C ARG A 285 10.67 8.81 -12.15
N VAL A 286 11.14 7.60 -12.44
CA VAL A 286 10.93 6.90 -13.72
C VAL A 286 10.19 5.60 -13.43
N THR A 287 9.05 5.40 -14.07
CA THR A 287 8.32 4.13 -14.08
C THR A 287 8.40 3.54 -15.48
N GLY A 288 8.75 2.28 -15.56
CA GLY A 288 8.87 1.58 -16.84
C GLY A 288 8.96 0.08 -16.64
N THR A 289 9.18 -0.64 -17.72
CA THR A 289 9.44 -2.09 -17.69
C THR A 289 10.87 -2.36 -18.13
N THR A 290 11.46 -3.45 -17.60
CA THR A 290 12.77 -3.91 -18.03
C THR A 290 12.79 -4.24 -19.51
N SER A 291 13.79 -3.79 -20.21
CA SER A 291 14.10 -4.13 -21.59
C SER A 291 15.60 -4.07 -21.81
N SER A 292 16.09 -4.46 -22.97
CA SER A 292 17.51 -4.42 -23.31
C SER A 292 17.73 -3.90 -24.72
N TYR A 293 18.78 -3.11 -24.88
CA TYR A 293 19.21 -2.65 -26.19
C TYR A 293 20.71 -2.82 -26.33
N GLN A 294 21.14 -3.54 -27.35
CA GLN A 294 22.57 -3.82 -27.64
C GLN A 294 23.37 -4.33 -26.43
N GLY A 295 22.73 -5.11 -25.55
CA GLY A 295 23.36 -5.68 -24.38
C GLY A 295 23.31 -4.78 -23.13
N GLU A 296 22.79 -3.58 -23.23
CA GLU A 296 22.57 -2.70 -22.09
C GLU A 296 21.13 -2.85 -21.55
N ARG A 297 20.97 -3.04 -20.24
CA ARG A 297 19.69 -3.01 -19.56
C ARG A 297 19.12 -1.59 -19.56
N GLN A 298 17.87 -1.44 -19.92
CA GLN A 298 17.15 -0.17 -19.90
C GLN A 298 15.76 -0.30 -19.30
N LEU A 299 15.17 0.83 -18.93
CA LEU A 299 13.74 0.95 -18.63
C LEU A 299 12.99 1.44 -19.86
N ALA A 300 12.05 0.63 -20.37
CA ALA A 300 11.04 1.08 -21.34
C ALA A 300 10.03 1.96 -20.59
N VAL A 301 10.19 3.29 -20.73
CA VAL A 301 9.52 4.29 -19.89
C VAL A 301 8.03 4.38 -20.22
N THR A 302 7.20 4.27 -19.18
CA THR A 302 5.76 4.52 -19.26
C THR A 302 5.36 5.84 -18.59
N LYS A 303 6.12 6.28 -17.58
CA LYS A 303 5.93 7.56 -16.90
C LYS A 303 7.28 8.09 -16.42
N ILE A 304 7.49 9.38 -16.58
CA ILE A 304 8.61 10.09 -15.97
C ILE A 304 8.15 11.44 -15.43
N GLU A 305 8.64 11.81 -14.25
CA GLU A 305 8.33 13.08 -13.62
C GLU A 305 9.57 13.64 -12.90
N LYS A 306 9.78 14.95 -13.02
CA LYS A 306 10.78 15.65 -12.22
C LYS A 306 10.20 15.85 -10.81
N ILE A 307 10.95 15.41 -9.81
CA ILE A 307 10.54 15.49 -8.40
C ILE A 307 11.32 16.53 -7.59
N ALA A 308 12.53 16.89 -8.04
CA ALA A 308 13.35 17.93 -7.42
C ALA A 308 14.46 18.42 -8.34
N ASP A 309 15.10 19.53 -7.97
CA ASP A 309 16.44 19.90 -8.44
C ASP A 309 17.49 19.26 -7.53
N ALA A 310 18.57 18.75 -8.11
CA ALA A 310 19.70 18.18 -7.40
C ALA A 310 21.01 18.53 -8.10
N ALA A 311 22.14 18.22 -7.47
CA ALA A 311 23.42 18.28 -8.12
C ALA A 311 23.69 16.97 -8.87
N ALA A 312 24.24 17.05 -10.09
CA ALA A 312 24.70 15.86 -10.78
C ALA A 312 25.75 15.14 -9.93
N PRO A 313 25.72 13.78 -9.86
CA PRO A 313 26.73 13.04 -9.13
C PRO A 313 28.12 13.27 -9.75
N ALA A 314 29.15 13.29 -8.92
CA ALA A 314 30.50 13.33 -9.40
C ALA A 314 30.83 12.03 -10.18
N PRO A 315 31.45 12.11 -11.37
CA PRO A 315 31.79 10.92 -12.12
C PRO A 315 32.78 10.05 -11.34
N LYS A 316 32.52 8.76 -11.26
CA LYS A 316 33.41 7.79 -10.59
C LYS A 316 34.61 7.52 -11.45
N GLU A 317 35.82 7.67 -10.89
CA GLU A 317 37.05 7.32 -11.59
C GLU A 317 37.20 5.80 -11.67
N VAL A 318 37.32 5.26 -12.89
CA VAL A 318 37.35 3.82 -13.16
C VAL A 318 38.49 3.48 -14.11
N THR A 319 38.88 2.21 -14.11
CA THR A 319 39.89 1.66 -15.02
C THR A 319 39.26 1.13 -16.32
N ALA A 320 40.06 0.97 -17.37
CA ALA A 320 39.61 0.36 -18.62
C ALA A 320 39.09 -1.08 -18.40
N ALA A 321 39.68 -1.84 -17.48
CA ALA A 321 39.20 -3.19 -17.15
C ALA A 321 37.76 -3.16 -16.59
N GLN A 322 37.47 -2.23 -15.70
CA GLN A 322 36.13 -2.07 -15.11
C GLN A 322 35.08 -1.57 -16.11
N ILE A 323 35.49 -0.86 -17.18
CA ILE A 323 34.56 -0.53 -18.26
C ILE A 323 34.27 -1.77 -19.10
N ASN A 324 35.31 -2.55 -19.41
CA ASN A 324 35.20 -3.71 -20.28
C ASN A 324 34.42 -4.90 -19.63
N ASP A 325 34.39 -4.99 -18.31
CA ASP A 325 33.65 -6.03 -17.59
C ASP A 325 32.16 -5.68 -17.41
N GLY A 326 31.71 -4.48 -17.82
CA GLY A 326 30.35 -4.03 -17.75
C GLY A 326 29.89 -3.57 -16.37
N SER A 327 30.77 -3.51 -15.36
CA SER A 327 30.39 -3.18 -13.97
C SER A 327 29.78 -1.79 -13.78
N PHE A 328 29.95 -0.91 -14.77
CA PHE A 328 29.49 0.48 -14.71
C PHE A 328 28.58 0.88 -15.87
N LEU A 329 27.92 -0.08 -16.51
CA LEU A 329 26.92 0.21 -17.55
C LEU A 329 25.87 1.19 -17.01
N GLY A 330 25.56 2.20 -17.81
CA GLY A 330 24.59 3.25 -17.47
C GLY A 330 25.07 4.29 -16.45
N SER A 331 26.22 4.11 -15.82
CA SER A 331 26.74 5.01 -14.78
C SER A 331 27.66 6.11 -15.36
N LEU A 332 27.61 7.29 -14.74
CA LEU A 332 28.52 8.39 -15.06
C LEU A 332 29.91 8.07 -14.51
N VAL A 333 30.90 7.89 -15.42
CA VAL A 333 32.24 7.51 -15.05
C VAL A 333 33.29 8.49 -15.63
N LYS A 334 34.45 8.49 -15.03
CA LYS A 334 35.63 9.20 -15.51
C LYS A 334 36.78 8.22 -15.77
N ILE A 335 37.29 8.25 -16.98
CA ILE A 335 38.45 7.45 -17.36
C ILE A 335 39.64 8.37 -17.67
N LYS A 336 40.85 7.88 -17.39
CA LYS A 336 42.12 8.50 -17.79
C LYS A 336 42.82 7.58 -18.76
N GLY A 337 43.29 8.14 -19.86
CA GLY A 337 44.05 7.41 -20.86
C GLY A 337 44.86 8.35 -21.73
N THR A 338 45.73 7.78 -22.58
CA THR A 338 46.46 8.52 -23.60
C THR A 338 45.70 8.40 -24.90
N ILE A 339 45.37 9.54 -25.50
CA ILE A 339 44.74 9.56 -26.83
C ILE A 339 45.78 9.16 -27.84
N THR A 340 45.58 8.07 -28.53
CA THR A 340 46.51 7.55 -29.57
C THR A 340 46.01 7.87 -30.97
N ARG A 341 44.70 8.10 -31.14
CA ARG A 341 44.14 8.43 -32.44
C ARG A 341 42.83 9.25 -32.26
N VAL A 342 42.63 10.20 -33.13
CA VAL A 342 41.39 10.95 -33.27
C VAL A 342 40.95 10.81 -34.73
N GLU A 343 39.68 10.42 -34.93
CA GLU A 343 39.07 10.39 -36.25
C GLU A 343 38.07 11.53 -36.35
N GLU A 344 38.19 12.30 -37.42
CA GLU A 344 37.33 13.45 -37.71
C GLU A 344 36.61 13.23 -39.05
N ALA A 345 35.34 13.60 -39.09
CA ALA A 345 34.58 13.71 -40.34
C ALA A 345 33.77 15.01 -40.28
N GLU A 346 33.78 15.74 -41.39
CA GLU A 346 33.04 17.01 -41.54
C GLU A 346 33.36 18.05 -40.46
N GLY A 347 34.60 18.10 -39.98
CA GLY A 347 35.01 19.01 -38.92
C GLY A 347 34.53 18.67 -37.51
N LYS A 348 34.02 17.46 -37.32
CA LYS A 348 33.61 16.94 -36.02
C LYS A 348 34.38 15.70 -35.64
N ILE A 349 34.78 15.61 -34.37
CA ILE A 349 35.41 14.40 -33.83
C ILE A 349 34.36 13.29 -33.82
N GLN A 350 34.68 12.18 -34.50
CA GLN A 350 33.79 10.99 -34.55
C GLN A 350 34.26 9.92 -33.58
N THR A 351 35.58 9.74 -33.43
CA THR A 351 36.13 8.69 -32.59
C THR A 351 37.40 9.19 -31.91
N ILE A 352 37.59 8.82 -30.66
CA ILE A 352 38.83 9.01 -29.88
C ILE A 352 39.26 7.62 -29.43
N MET A 353 40.53 7.26 -29.76
CA MET A 353 41.12 5.99 -29.35
C MET A 353 42.31 6.21 -28.44
#